data_05e23d7f0dc4c2e0df73dc9dfdc1d99d
#
_entry.id   05e23d7f0dc4c2e0df73dc9dfdc1d99d
#
_cell.length_a   1.000
_cell.length_b   1.000
_cell.length_c   1.000
_cell.angle_alpha   90.00
_cell.angle_beta   90.00
_cell.angle_gamma   90.00
#
_symmetry.space_group_name_H-M   'P 1'
#
loop_
_entity.id
_entity.type
_entity.pdbx_description
1 polymer ?
#
loop_
_entity_poly.entity_id
_entity_poly.type
_entity_poly.pdbx_seq_one_letter_code
_entity_poly.pdbx_strand_id
1 'polypeptide(L)'
;MIGQEVFDNISEDACRALENIVGAEYISTDPVIREAYTGRGMDKEVFWFRGVCRAPSAVIIPETAEQVAKIVKTCNRYEVPYTPMTTFGMAITSPAFRDDILLIDLKRMNKMWLDDKNMYIVVEPGVTYAQLHGEILKRGLIACMPGGGGGTSVLVNSFVNGMGLFNYSITYSSQRRWNGVEWVSPEGEVYRMGSLVAGDDSWYWQDGAGPNVSGLLHGISSWQGGMGIVTKISTKLYPFQPKKLEPEGISYDSCVKMPTDRVRWYNIGFPSEAGIEDTMYEMGRSRIGFVINRVPAFWREIGKSRGDLAYSNQFWNLWSKKEKEQLSKRRVLRVCLVGRASKEQLEYEERVLTDIVNENGGTFLPARQVDEASFFAANNLGMWLPTGFFGEGEGGMESPDCIRQMRETYTSKLKQYKHKSDYLDQKEESQWYMAFNSGRLHYCELHAWPDGATVDPDDPRFVPEIAERTFHWRFSEAEKVFLGAGPQSFFPGMVQPVRSSAPAFQNYPVWLDRFKKEFDPKNLSAPGQPFIVDRMIDEMFPDSVSNDTKRAVKRVEAGPWMGNP
;
A
#
# COMPACT_ATOMS: atom_id res chain seq x y z
N MET A 1 -14.69 38.36 13.01
CA MET A 1 -14.04 38.70 11.74
C MET A 1 -12.78 37.86 11.68
N ILE A 2 -12.87 36.67 11.16
CA ILE A 2 -11.71 35.82 10.86
C ILE A 2 -11.30 36.26 9.46
N GLY A 3 -10.09 36.80 9.38
CA GLY A 3 -9.64 37.59 8.27
C GLY A 3 -9.50 36.83 6.96
N GLN A 4 -9.69 37.60 5.94
CA GLN A 4 -9.58 37.35 4.51
C GLN A 4 -8.13 37.07 4.02
N GLU A 5 -7.21 36.62 4.90
CA GLU A 5 -5.77 36.56 4.59
C GLU A 5 -5.23 35.18 4.16
N VAL A 6 -6.05 34.18 3.88
CA VAL A 6 -5.57 32.81 3.61
C VAL A 6 -5.83 32.35 2.16
N PHE A 7 -6.23 33.23 1.24
CA PHE A 7 -6.68 32.83 -0.11
C PHE A 7 -5.65 33.07 -1.23
N ASP A 8 -4.38 33.33 -0.92
CA ASP A 8 -3.42 33.85 -1.90
C ASP A 8 -2.64 32.84 -2.74
N ASN A 9 -2.96 31.53 -2.67
CA ASN A 9 -2.08 30.54 -3.31
C ASN A 9 -2.51 30.07 -4.71
N ILE A 10 -3.74 30.29 -5.13
CA ILE A 10 -4.18 30.14 -6.54
C ILE A 10 -4.83 31.45 -7.01
N SER A 11 -4.32 32.02 -8.12
CA SER A 11 -4.88 33.26 -8.64
C SER A 11 -6.33 33.08 -9.10
N GLU A 12 -7.14 34.16 -9.01
CA GLU A 12 -8.52 34.15 -9.50
C GLU A 12 -8.62 33.75 -10.99
N ASP A 13 -7.63 34.13 -11.80
CA ASP A 13 -7.58 33.77 -13.23
C ASP A 13 -7.36 32.25 -13.40
N ALA A 14 -6.50 31.65 -12.59
CA ALA A 14 -6.30 30.21 -12.59
C ALA A 14 -7.57 29.48 -12.12
N CYS A 15 -8.21 29.95 -11.04
CA CYS A 15 -9.48 29.37 -10.56
C CYS A 15 -10.56 29.43 -11.66
N ARG A 16 -10.77 30.57 -12.29
CA ARG A 16 -11.73 30.71 -13.40
C ARG A 16 -11.41 29.80 -14.58
N ALA A 17 -10.12 29.67 -14.92
CA ALA A 17 -9.71 28.76 -15.99
C ALA A 17 -9.99 27.29 -15.64
N LEU A 18 -9.79 26.90 -14.39
CA LEU A 18 -10.07 25.55 -13.87
C LEU A 18 -11.59 25.27 -13.80
N GLU A 19 -12.38 26.24 -13.33
CA GLU A 19 -13.84 26.18 -13.34
C GLU A 19 -14.43 25.93 -14.73
N ASN A 20 -13.89 26.61 -15.74
CA ASN A 20 -14.30 26.43 -17.13
C ASN A 20 -14.02 25.03 -17.70
N ILE A 21 -13.15 24.23 -17.05
CA ILE A 21 -12.84 22.85 -17.46
C ILE A 21 -13.82 21.87 -16.87
N VAL A 22 -14.15 21.99 -15.59
CA VAL A 22 -14.92 20.97 -14.85
C VAL A 22 -16.32 21.40 -14.48
N GLY A 23 -16.61 22.72 -14.46
CA GLY A 23 -17.80 23.34 -13.88
C GLY A 23 -17.55 23.81 -12.44
N ALA A 24 -18.22 24.89 -12.06
CA ALA A 24 -18.03 25.53 -10.75
C ALA A 24 -18.36 24.59 -9.57
N GLU A 25 -19.28 23.66 -9.76
CA GLU A 25 -19.68 22.67 -8.75
C GLU A 25 -18.61 21.58 -8.49
N TYR A 26 -17.56 21.48 -9.32
CA TYR A 26 -16.50 20.48 -9.23
C TYR A 26 -15.12 21.06 -8.88
N ILE A 27 -15.09 22.30 -8.43
CA ILE A 27 -13.89 22.91 -7.84
C ILE A 27 -14.30 23.66 -6.57
N SER A 28 -13.50 23.58 -5.53
CA SER A 28 -13.79 24.26 -4.27
C SER A 28 -12.53 24.80 -3.62
N THR A 29 -12.62 26.05 -3.17
CA THR A 29 -11.66 26.70 -2.27
C THR A 29 -12.21 26.85 -0.84
N ASP A 30 -13.40 26.31 -0.56
CA ASP A 30 -14.04 26.37 0.74
C ASP A 30 -13.15 25.71 1.81
N PRO A 31 -12.86 26.41 2.93
CA PRO A 31 -11.97 25.90 3.98
C PRO A 31 -12.43 24.57 4.57
N VAL A 32 -13.73 24.33 4.71
CA VAL A 32 -14.29 23.08 5.27
C VAL A 32 -14.03 21.92 4.31
N ILE A 33 -14.22 22.15 3.01
CA ILE A 33 -13.92 21.15 1.99
C ILE A 33 -12.42 20.85 1.94
N ARG A 34 -11.58 21.89 1.93
CA ARG A 34 -10.13 21.75 1.91
C ARG A 34 -9.61 20.98 3.13
N GLU A 35 -10.13 21.30 4.32
CA GLU A 35 -9.77 20.62 5.56
C GLU A 35 -10.17 19.14 5.54
N ALA A 36 -11.31 18.79 4.94
CA ALA A 36 -11.70 17.39 4.78
C ALA A 36 -10.70 16.57 3.93
N TYR A 37 -9.91 17.23 3.11
CA TYR A 37 -8.85 16.63 2.31
C TYR A 37 -7.45 16.77 2.93
N THR A 38 -7.32 17.39 4.08
CA THR A 38 -6.07 17.36 4.83
C THR A 38 -5.74 15.93 5.17
N GLY A 39 -4.55 15.50 4.81
CA GLY A 39 -4.20 14.09 4.80
C GLY A 39 -4.47 13.38 6.12
N ARG A 40 -5.36 12.43 6.06
CA ARG A 40 -5.66 11.46 7.12
C ARG A 40 -5.08 10.12 6.69
N GLY A 41 -3.76 10.08 6.54
CA GLY A 41 -3.06 8.86 6.21
C GLY A 41 -2.86 7.97 7.43
N MET A 42 -2.14 6.87 7.22
CA MET A 42 -1.75 5.93 8.27
C MET A 42 -0.97 6.57 9.40
N ASP A 43 -0.36 7.72 9.14
CA ASP A 43 0.51 8.45 10.06
C ASP A 43 -0.03 9.84 10.38
N LYS A 44 -1.36 9.97 10.38
CA LYS A 44 -2.05 11.22 10.68
C LYS A 44 -1.49 11.88 11.94
N GLU A 45 -1.31 11.10 12.99
CA GLU A 45 -0.85 11.58 14.30
C GLU A 45 0.55 12.16 14.22
N VAL A 46 1.45 11.49 13.52
CA VAL A 46 2.83 11.92 13.36
C VAL A 46 2.91 13.19 12.52
N PHE A 47 2.26 13.21 11.37
CA PHE A 47 2.28 14.37 10.48
C PHE A 47 1.50 15.54 11.05
N TRP A 48 0.35 15.29 11.66
CA TRP A 48 -0.47 16.30 12.31
C TRP A 48 0.27 16.97 13.48
N PHE A 49 0.89 16.17 14.34
CA PHE A 49 1.64 16.63 15.47
C PHE A 49 2.72 17.67 15.11
N ARG A 50 3.33 17.53 13.95
CA ARG A 50 4.37 18.44 13.47
C ARG A 50 3.87 19.53 12.51
N GLY A 51 2.58 19.58 12.24
CA GLY A 51 2.00 20.56 11.31
C GLY A 51 2.46 20.40 9.87
N VAL A 52 2.79 19.17 9.48
CA VAL A 52 3.33 18.85 8.14
C VAL A 52 2.21 18.68 7.12
N CYS A 53 1.08 18.10 7.52
CA CYS A 53 -0.08 18.02 6.66
C CYS A 53 -0.75 19.38 6.52
N ARG A 54 -0.91 19.81 5.28
CA ARG A 54 -1.56 21.09 4.94
C ARG A 54 -2.86 20.83 4.19
N ALA A 55 -3.84 21.67 4.42
CA ALA A 55 -5.02 21.71 3.57
C ALA A 55 -4.60 22.18 2.17
N PRO A 56 -5.07 21.51 1.09
CA PRO A 56 -4.78 21.98 -0.26
C PRO A 56 -5.37 23.37 -0.49
N SER A 57 -4.80 24.15 -1.40
CA SER A 57 -5.34 25.48 -1.75
C SER A 57 -6.70 25.40 -2.43
N ALA A 58 -6.93 24.36 -3.21
CA ALA A 58 -8.23 24.01 -3.79
C ALA A 58 -8.34 22.51 -4.06
N VAL A 59 -9.57 22.02 -4.20
CA VAL A 59 -9.88 20.66 -4.62
C VAL A 59 -10.65 20.71 -5.93
N ILE A 60 -10.21 19.96 -6.95
CA ILE A 60 -10.87 19.84 -8.25
C ILE A 60 -11.17 18.39 -8.58
N ILE A 61 -12.35 18.12 -9.16
CA ILE A 61 -12.89 16.78 -9.34
C ILE A 61 -13.24 16.53 -10.82
N PRO A 62 -12.26 16.17 -11.68
CA PRO A 62 -12.49 15.87 -13.08
C PRO A 62 -13.25 14.56 -13.30
N GLU A 63 -13.84 14.41 -14.49
CA GLU A 63 -14.57 13.22 -14.91
C GLU A 63 -13.88 12.46 -16.06
N THR A 64 -13.00 13.12 -16.83
CA THR A 64 -12.39 12.52 -18.01
C THR A 64 -10.88 12.80 -18.09
N ALA A 65 -10.16 11.96 -18.86
CA ALA A 65 -8.74 12.15 -19.11
C ALA A 65 -8.45 13.49 -19.82
N GLU A 66 -9.37 13.95 -20.69
CA GLU A 66 -9.26 15.22 -21.40
C GLU A 66 -9.38 16.41 -20.43
N GLN A 67 -10.26 16.31 -19.41
CA GLN A 67 -10.32 17.31 -18.35
C GLN A 67 -9.04 17.32 -17.54
N VAL A 68 -8.52 16.15 -17.15
CA VAL A 68 -7.23 16.03 -16.45
C VAL A 68 -6.11 16.68 -17.26
N ALA A 69 -6.01 16.39 -18.55
CA ALA A 69 -5.01 16.99 -19.44
C ALA A 69 -5.12 18.53 -19.49
N LYS A 70 -6.35 19.06 -19.61
CA LYS A 70 -6.59 20.51 -19.58
C LYS A 70 -6.24 21.13 -18.23
N ILE A 71 -6.55 20.47 -17.12
CA ILE A 71 -6.18 20.91 -15.77
C ILE A 71 -4.66 21.00 -15.65
N VAL A 72 -3.93 19.96 -16.06
CA VAL A 72 -2.47 19.95 -16.01
C VAL A 72 -1.88 21.07 -16.87
N LYS A 73 -2.39 21.29 -18.09
CA LYS A 73 -1.97 22.43 -18.95
C LYS A 73 -2.25 23.79 -18.29
N THR A 74 -3.36 23.92 -17.61
CA THR A 74 -3.71 25.13 -16.86
C THR A 74 -2.74 25.33 -15.68
N CYS A 75 -2.45 24.27 -14.93
CA CYS A 75 -1.45 24.30 -13.88
C CYS A 75 -0.06 24.73 -14.39
N ASN A 76 0.36 24.19 -15.52
CA ASN A 76 1.62 24.60 -16.16
C ASN A 76 1.64 26.07 -16.58
N ARG A 77 0.50 26.59 -17.09
CA ARG A 77 0.37 28.00 -17.51
C ARG A 77 0.44 28.96 -16.35
N TYR A 78 -0.22 28.63 -15.24
CA TYR A 78 -0.32 29.51 -14.07
C TYR A 78 0.66 29.15 -12.96
N GLU A 79 1.55 28.16 -13.19
CA GLU A 79 2.54 27.65 -12.23
C GLU A 79 1.92 27.16 -10.92
N VAL A 80 0.76 26.52 -11.01
CA VAL A 80 0.04 25.93 -9.87
C VAL A 80 0.53 24.50 -9.68
N PRO A 81 1.17 24.17 -8.55
CA PRO A 81 1.52 22.80 -8.24
C PRO A 81 0.27 21.95 -7.94
N TYR A 82 0.29 20.69 -8.32
CA TYR A 82 -0.86 19.79 -8.16
C TYR A 82 -0.47 18.39 -7.67
N THR A 83 -1.41 17.72 -7.04
CA THR A 83 -1.27 16.33 -6.61
C THR A 83 -2.54 15.55 -6.91
N PRO A 84 -2.46 14.38 -7.58
CA PRO A 84 -3.62 13.52 -7.80
C PRO A 84 -3.97 12.70 -6.57
N MET A 85 -5.26 12.43 -6.39
CA MET A 85 -5.79 11.52 -5.39
C MET A 85 -6.88 10.63 -6.00
N THR A 86 -7.07 9.43 -5.46
CA THR A 86 -8.12 8.50 -5.87
C THR A 86 -9.03 8.16 -4.68
N THR A 87 -8.88 6.96 -4.13
CA THR A 87 -9.64 6.52 -2.97
C THR A 87 -8.92 6.89 -1.67
N PHE A 88 -9.69 7.29 -0.67
CA PHE A 88 -9.17 7.78 0.61
C PHE A 88 -8.74 6.67 1.59
N GLY A 89 -8.92 5.40 1.22
CA GLY A 89 -8.87 4.29 2.18
C GLY A 89 -7.50 4.00 2.78
N MET A 90 -6.43 4.28 2.06
CA MET A 90 -5.04 4.11 2.52
C MET A 90 -4.14 5.16 1.87
N ALA A 91 -4.51 6.41 2.04
CA ALA A 91 -3.63 7.51 1.65
C ALA A 91 -2.41 7.51 2.59
N ILE A 92 -1.39 6.83 2.17
CA ILE A 92 -0.14 6.67 2.92
C ILE A 92 0.71 7.92 2.81
N THR A 93 0.46 8.70 1.80
CA THR A 93 1.04 10.01 1.65
C THR A 93 -0.06 11.04 1.71
N SER A 94 0.10 12.04 2.55
CA SER A 94 -0.76 13.21 2.48
C SER A 94 -0.69 13.79 1.08
N PRO A 95 -1.82 14.01 0.43
CA PRO A 95 -1.83 14.63 -0.89
C PRO A 95 -1.25 16.05 -0.88
N ALA A 96 -1.21 16.72 0.27
CA ALA A 96 -0.73 18.09 0.36
C ALA A 96 0.25 18.26 1.54
N PHE A 97 1.53 18.26 1.23
CA PHE A 97 2.57 18.72 2.15
C PHE A 97 2.86 20.22 2.03
N ARG A 98 2.12 20.89 1.15
CA ARG A 98 2.22 22.32 0.87
C ARG A 98 0.80 22.90 0.85
N ASP A 99 0.66 24.14 1.25
CA ASP A 99 -0.61 24.86 1.26
C ASP A 99 -0.99 25.48 -0.10
N ASP A 100 -0.07 25.48 -1.07
CA ASP A 100 -0.27 25.96 -2.44
C ASP A 100 -0.67 24.87 -3.46
N ILE A 101 -0.93 23.64 -3.02
CA ILE A 101 -1.26 22.51 -3.89
C ILE A 101 -2.73 22.54 -4.34
N LEU A 102 -2.94 22.38 -5.64
CA LEU A 102 -4.24 21.97 -6.19
C LEU A 102 -4.39 20.45 -6.04
N LEU A 103 -5.38 20.00 -5.30
CA LEU A 103 -5.69 18.58 -5.18
C LEU A 103 -6.64 18.15 -6.30
N ILE A 104 -6.22 17.18 -7.11
CA ILE A 104 -7.03 16.62 -8.18
C ILE A 104 -7.62 15.29 -7.71
N ASP A 105 -8.88 15.30 -7.27
CA ASP A 105 -9.60 14.12 -6.82
C ASP A 105 -10.26 13.40 -8.00
N LEU A 106 -9.76 12.24 -8.33
CA LEU A 106 -10.18 11.44 -9.50
C LEU A 106 -11.40 10.55 -9.24
N LYS A 107 -12.13 10.74 -8.14
CA LYS A 107 -13.25 9.85 -7.73
C LYS A 107 -14.42 9.79 -8.73
N ARG A 108 -14.63 10.83 -9.57
CA ARG A 108 -15.65 10.79 -10.63
C ARG A 108 -15.25 9.92 -11.81
N MET A 109 -13.97 9.65 -11.97
CA MET A 109 -13.45 8.72 -12.97
C MET A 109 -13.57 7.29 -12.41
N ASN A 110 -14.79 6.73 -12.45
CA ASN A 110 -15.15 5.47 -11.76
C ASN A 110 -15.80 4.43 -12.69
N LYS A 111 -15.58 4.56 -13.99
CA LYS A 111 -16.10 3.62 -14.99
C LYS A 111 -15.19 2.40 -15.12
N MET A 112 -15.80 1.26 -15.46
CA MET A 112 -15.11 0.02 -15.75
C MET A 112 -15.73 -0.71 -16.92
N TRP A 113 -14.90 -1.40 -17.73
CA TRP A 113 -15.31 -2.13 -18.93
C TRP A 113 -14.72 -3.51 -18.92
N LEU A 114 -15.57 -4.51 -18.76
CA LEU A 114 -15.18 -5.91 -18.62
C LEU A 114 -15.18 -6.62 -19.97
N ASP A 115 -14.07 -7.29 -20.29
CA ASP A 115 -13.98 -8.34 -21.31
C ASP A 115 -13.81 -9.68 -20.59
N ASP A 116 -14.92 -10.35 -20.33
CA ASP A 116 -14.93 -11.62 -19.58
C ASP A 116 -14.40 -12.80 -20.42
N LYS A 117 -14.51 -12.73 -21.74
CA LYS A 117 -13.96 -13.72 -22.65
C LYS A 117 -12.43 -13.73 -22.65
N ASN A 118 -11.83 -12.55 -22.71
CA ASN A 118 -10.38 -12.38 -22.73
C ASN A 118 -9.78 -12.16 -21.34
N MET A 119 -10.62 -12.18 -20.29
CA MET A 119 -10.24 -12.12 -18.88
C MET A 119 -9.39 -10.87 -18.54
N TYR A 120 -9.88 -9.71 -18.91
CA TYR A 120 -9.35 -8.45 -18.45
C TYR A 120 -10.47 -7.42 -18.23
N ILE A 121 -10.16 -6.38 -17.51
CA ILE A 121 -11.06 -5.25 -17.28
C ILE A 121 -10.30 -3.95 -17.37
N VAL A 122 -10.85 -2.98 -18.07
CA VAL A 122 -10.36 -1.59 -18.08
C VAL A 122 -11.00 -0.85 -16.92
N VAL A 123 -10.22 -0.11 -16.17
CA VAL A 123 -10.69 0.64 -14.99
C VAL A 123 -10.14 2.04 -14.96
N GLU A 124 -10.96 2.96 -14.50
CA GLU A 124 -10.58 4.33 -14.13
C GLU A 124 -10.12 4.42 -12.66
N PRO A 125 -9.45 5.51 -12.24
CA PRO A 125 -8.82 5.62 -10.92
C PRO A 125 -9.76 5.46 -9.71
N GLY A 126 -11.02 5.88 -9.84
CA GLY A 126 -12.03 5.82 -8.78
C GLY A 126 -12.66 4.44 -8.57
N VAL A 127 -12.36 3.46 -9.42
CA VAL A 127 -12.89 2.09 -9.27
C VAL A 127 -12.20 1.37 -8.12
N THR A 128 -13.01 0.88 -7.18
CA THR A 128 -12.51 0.12 -6.02
C THR A 128 -12.54 -1.38 -6.25
N TYR A 129 -11.74 -2.14 -5.48
CA TYR A 129 -11.77 -3.60 -5.55
C TYR A 129 -13.12 -4.21 -5.13
N ALA A 130 -13.85 -3.55 -4.22
CA ALA A 130 -15.19 -4.00 -3.86
C ALA A 130 -16.15 -3.93 -5.04
N GLN A 131 -16.13 -2.83 -5.81
CA GLN A 131 -16.91 -2.69 -7.05
C GLN A 131 -16.47 -3.70 -8.09
N LEU A 132 -15.15 -3.84 -8.31
CA LEU A 132 -14.60 -4.80 -9.24
C LEU A 132 -15.05 -6.23 -8.91
N HIS A 133 -14.81 -6.70 -7.69
CA HIS A 133 -15.18 -8.06 -7.29
C HIS A 133 -16.69 -8.30 -7.33
N GLY A 134 -17.49 -7.29 -6.99
CA GLY A 134 -18.94 -7.36 -7.15
C GLY A 134 -19.40 -7.69 -8.56
N GLU A 135 -18.63 -7.28 -9.60
CA GLU A 135 -18.95 -7.58 -10.99
C GLU A 135 -18.32 -8.87 -11.49
N ILE A 136 -17.05 -9.12 -11.18
CA ILE A 136 -16.33 -10.23 -11.82
C ILE A 136 -16.62 -11.59 -11.17
N LEU A 137 -16.92 -11.65 -9.87
CA LEU A 137 -17.26 -12.92 -9.20
C LEU A 137 -18.53 -13.55 -9.73
N LYS A 138 -19.53 -12.75 -10.12
CA LYS A 138 -20.74 -13.22 -10.80
C LYS A 138 -20.45 -13.96 -12.11
N ARG A 139 -19.30 -13.71 -12.70
CA ARG A 139 -18.84 -14.30 -13.97
C ARG A 139 -17.81 -15.41 -13.78
N GLY A 140 -17.53 -15.80 -12.52
CA GLY A 140 -16.52 -16.81 -12.20
C GLY A 140 -15.09 -16.33 -12.45
N LEU A 141 -14.85 -15.05 -12.26
CA LEU A 141 -13.55 -14.41 -12.41
C LEU A 141 -13.11 -13.77 -11.08
N ILE A 142 -11.82 -13.64 -10.90
CA ILE A 142 -11.20 -12.98 -9.74
C ILE A 142 -10.05 -12.08 -10.19
N ALA A 143 -9.86 -11.00 -9.47
CA ALA A 143 -8.65 -10.17 -9.54
C ALA A 143 -7.83 -10.34 -8.25
N CYS A 144 -6.60 -9.88 -8.31
CA CYS A 144 -5.79 -9.78 -7.11
C CYS A 144 -6.39 -8.76 -6.15
N MET A 145 -6.47 -9.09 -4.87
CA MET A 145 -6.99 -8.18 -3.85
C MET A 145 -5.85 -7.66 -2.97
N PRO A 146 -5.76 -6.34 -2.75
CA PRO A 146 -4.73 -5.78 -1.89
C PRO A 146 -5.01 -6.03 -0.41
N GLY A 147 -3.96 -5.94 0.41
CA GLY A 147 -4.08 -5.98 1.86
C GLY A 147 -4.89 -4.84 2.45
N GLY A 148 -4.93 -3.70 1.75
CA GLY A 148 -5.74 -2.54 2.09
C GLY A 148 -7.25 -2.73 1.96
N GLY A 149 -7.70 -3.88 1.48
CA GLY A 149 -9.12 -4.22 1.37
C GLY A 149 -9.83 -3.64 0.15
N GLY A 150 -11.13 -3.89 0.11
CA GLY A 150 -11.98 -3.57 -1.02
C GLY A 150 -12.18 -2.08 -1.33
N GLY A 151 -11.90 -1.20 -0.38
CA GLY A 151 -11.97 0.26 -0.60
C GLY A 151 -10.79 0.83 -1.41
N THR A 152 -9.76 0.05 -1.68
CA THR A 152 -8.58 0.48 -2.41
C THR A 152 -8.87 0.59 -3.92
N SER A 153 -8.33 1.63 -4.56
CA SER A 153 -8.38 1.78 -6.01
C SER A 153 -7.69 0.61 -6.72
N VAL A 154 -8.38 0.03 -7.69
CA VAL A 154 -7.82 -1.05 -8.53
C VAL A 154 -6.62 -0.55 -9.33
N LEU A 155 -6.74 0.64 -9.92
CA LEU A 155 -5.66 1.25 -10.69
C LEU A 155 -4.42 1.49 -9.82
N VAL A 156 -4.60 2.19 -8.70
CA VAL A 156 -3.47 2.54 -7.83
C VAL A 156 -2.78 1.29 -7.29
N ASN A 157 -3.54 0.32 -6.78
CA ASN A 157 -2.91 -0.90 -6.27
C ASN A 157 -2.25 -1.73 -7.38
N SER A 158 -2.83 -1.80 -8.57
CA SER A 158 -2.26 -2.58 -9.66
C SER A 158 -1.04 -1.93 -10.28
N PHE A 159 -0.95 -0.60 -10.26
CA PHE A 159 0.08 0.16 -10.96
C PHE A 159 1.14 0.76 -10.03
N VAL A 160 0.73 1.28 -8.86
CA VAL A 160 1.60 1.98 -7.92
C VAL A 160 2.14 1.05 -6.83
N ASN A 161 1.27 0.37 -6.10
CA ASN A 161 1.68 -0.46 -4.96
C ASN A 161 1.95 -1.90 -5.33
N GLY A 162 1.14 -2.44 -6.18
CA GLY A 162 1.34 -3.75 -6.71
C GLY A 162 1.19 -4.93 -5.75
N MET A 163 0.74 -4.73 -4.56
CA MET A 163 0.57 -5.79 -3.58
C MET A 163 -0.74 -6.53 -3.79
N GLY A 164 -0.64 -7.81 -4.05
CA GLY A 164 -1.78 -8.70 -4.16
C GLY A 164 -1.74 -9.80 -3.13
N LEU A 165 -2.42 -9.60 -2.02
CA LEU A 165 -2.32 -10.44 -0.85
C LEU A 165 -2.96 -11.82 -0.98
N PHE A 166 -3.84 -12.01 -1.97
CA PHE A 166 -4.70 -13.18 -1.97
C PHE A 166 -4.49 -14.13 -3.14
N ASN A 167 -3.47 -13.95 -3.96
CA ASN A 167 -3.30 -14.78 -5.14
C ASN A 167 -1.86 -15.29 -5.30
N TYR A 168 -1.41 -16.01 -4.29
CA TYR A 168 -0.07 -16.61 -4.26
C TYR A 168 0.29 -17.41 -5.50
N SER A 169 -0.62 -18.26 -5.99
CA SER A 169 -0.35 -19.16 -7.11
C SER A 169 -0.75 -18.62 -8.48
N ILE A 170 -1.56 -17.54 -8.52
CA ILE A 170 -2.15 -17.06 -9.77
C ILE A 170 -1.50 -15.78 -10.24
N THR A 171 -1.16 -14.90 -9.33
CA THR A 171 -0.59 -13.60 -9.67
C THR A 171 0.82 -13.48 -9.15
N TYR A 172 1.63 -12.91 -9.99
CA TYR A 172 2.88 -12.32 -9.59
C TYR A 172 2.60 -11.01 -8.83
N SER A 173 3.61 -10.47 -8.17
CA SER A 173 3.60 -9.08 -7.73
C SER A 173 3.13 -8.15 -8.87
N SER A 174 2.76 -6.95 -8.56
CA SER A 174 2.19 -5.92 -9.43
C SER A 174 2.64 -5.90 -10.88
N GLN A 175 3.87 -6.26 -11.11
CA GLN A 175 4.60 -6.04 -12.35
C GLN A 175 3.99 -6.69 -13.61
N ARG A 176 2.96 -7.54 -13.47
CA ARG A 176 2.37 -8.25 -14.61
C ARG A 176 0.85 -8.34 -14.57
N ARG A 177 0.22 -7.50 -13.75
CA ARG A 177 -1.25 -7.55 -13.61
C ARG A 177 -1.98 -6.62 -14.56
N TRP A 178 -1.36 -5.53 -14.94
CA TRP A 178 -1.92 -4.56 -15.88
C TRP A 178 -1.43 -4.85 -17.31
N ASN A 179 -2.16 -4.34 -18.29
CA ASN A 179 -1.85 -4.47 -19.70
C ASN A 179 -1.67 -3.08 -20.33
N GLY A 180 -2.74 -2.46 -20.85
CA GLY A 180 -2.68 -1.12 -21.40
C GLY A 180 -2.75 -0.06 -20.30
N VAL A 181 -2.15 1.10 -20.56
CA VAL A 181 -2.12 2.27 -19.67
C VAL A 181 -2.41 3.53 -20.46
N GLU A 182 -3.29 4.38 -19.94
CA GLU A 182 -3.49 5.76 -20.39
C GLU A 182 -2.94 6.70 -19.32
N TRP A 183 -2.08 7.62 -19.73
CA TRP A 183 -1.33 8.49 -18.85
C TRP A 183 -1.36 9.94 -19.37
N VAL A 184 -1.68 10.87 -18.49
CA VAL A 184 -1.51 12.30 -18.71
C VAL A 184 -0.15 12.70 -18.16
N SER A 185 0.76 13.11 -19.03
CA SER A 185 2.11 13.54 -18.65
C SER A 185 2.09 14.83 -17.82
N PRO A 186 3.20 15.19 -17.15
CA PRO A 186 3.33 16.48 -16.49
C PRO A 186 3.17 17.70 -17.42
N GLU A 187 3.30 17.50 -18.74
CA GLU A 187 3.04 18.54 -19.76
C GLU A 187 1.55 18.65 -20.12
N GLY A 188 0.72 17.69 -19.68
CA GLY A 188 -0.70 17.62 -19.98
C GLY A 188 -1.02 16.95 -21.33
N GLU A 189 -0.09 16.16 -21.87
CA GLU A 189 -0.34 15.34 -23.05
C GLU A 189 -0.82 13.94 -22.64
N VAL A 190 -1.76 13.40 -23.43
CA VAL A 190 -2.32 12.06 -23.18
C VAL A 190 -1.54 11.01 -23.98
N TYR A 191 -0.90 10.09 -23.26
CA TYR A 191 -0.19 8.97 -23.85
C TYR A 191 -0.90 7.67 -23.58
N ARG A 192 -0.87 6.77 -24.55
CA ARG A 192 -1.38 5.41 -24.45
C ARG A 192 -0.25 4.43 -24.67
N MET A 193 -0.15 3.42 -23.81
CA MET A 193 0.98 2.49 -23.75
C MET A 193 0.48 1.05 -23.74
N GLY A 194 1.36 0.12 -24.08
CA GLY A 194 1.01 -1.27 -24.31
C GLY A 194 0.47 -1.47 -25.73
N SER A 195 -0.41 -2.42 -25.93
CA SER A 195 -1.02 -2.68 -27.24
C SER A 195 -1.86 -1.52 -27.77
N LEU A 196 -2.22 -0.56 -26.94
CA LEU A 196 -2.92 0.67 -27.33
C LEU A 196 -2.16 1.53 -28.34
N VAL A 197 -0.84 1.39 -28.47
CA VAL A 197 -0.06 2.09 -29.49
C VAL A 197 -0.38 1.59 -30.90
N ALA A 198 -0.96 0.39 -31.04
CA ALA A 198 -1.34 -0.18 -32.32
C ALA A 198 -2.82 0.03 -32.70
N GLY A 199 -3.65 0.50 -31.75
CA GLY A 199 -5.07 0.76 -31.99
C GLY A 199 -5.81 1.12 -30.71
N ASP A 200 -6.81 1.99 -30.83
CA ASP A 200 -7.49 2.66 -29.71
C ASP A 200 -8.23 1.72 -28.75
N ASP A 201 -8.57 0.50 -29.17
CA ASP A 201 -9.36 -0.44 -28.37
C ASP A 201 -8.59 -1.67 -27.88
N SER A 202 -7.26 -1.71 -28.08
CA SER A 202 -6.45 -2.86 -27.71
C SER A 202 -5.88 -2.74 -26.29
N TRP A 203 -6.67 -3.10 -25.29
CA TRP A 203 -6.29 -3.09 -23.88
C TRP A 203 -5.70 -4.42 -23.36
N TYR A 204 -5.46 -5.35 -24.25
CA TYR A 204 -5.20 -6.74 -23.90
C TYR A 204 -3.73 -7.04 -23.56
N TRP A 205 -2.77 -6.33 -24.16
CA TRP A 205 -1.36 -6.68 -24.09
C TRP A 205 -0.52 -5.55 -23.49
N GLN A 206 0.41 -5.90 -22.62
CA GLN A 206 1.27 -4.95 -21.92
C GLN A 206 2.36 -4.33 -22.82
N ASP A 207 2.93 -5.14 -23.69
CA ASP A 207 4.01 -4.71 -24.57
C ASP A 207 3.43 -4.10 -25.84
N GLY A 208 3.97 -2.95 -26.23
CA GLY A 208 3.66 -2.30 -27.50
C GLY A 208 4.76 -2.56 -28.55
N ALA A 209 4.70 -1.82 -29.61
CA ALA A 209 5.80 -1.77 -30.58
C ALA A 209 6.97 -0.99 -30.00
N GLY A 210 8.13 -1.64 -29.85
CA GLY A 210 9.34 -1.04 -29.30
C GLY A 210 9.46 -1.12 -27.78
N PRO A 211 10.32 -0.32 -27.15
CA PRO A 211 10.53 -0.32 -25.71
C PRO A 211 9.26 0.02 -24.94
N ASN A 212 9.01 -0.71 -23.86
CA ASN A 212 7.87 -0.43 -22.99
C ASN A 212 8.17 0.72 -22.02
N VAL A 213 7.73 1.93 -22.35
CA VAL A 213 7.94 3.13 -21.54
C VAL A 213 7.09 3.19 -20.28
N SER A 214 6.06 2.37 -20.15
CA SER A 214 5.27 2.28 -18.93
C SER A 214 6.10 1.81 -17.71
N GLY A 215 7.22 1.15 -17.95
CA GLY A 215 8.21 0.81 -16.93
C GLY A 215 8.82 2.03 -16.22
N LEU A 216 8.79 3.21 -16.84
CA LEU A 216 9.21 4.46 -16.18
C LEU A 216 8.20 4.94 -15.13
N LEU A 217 6.94 4.57 -15.29
CA LEU A 217 5.85 5.04 -14.41
C LEU A 217 5.51 4.04 -13.32
N HIS A 218 5.71 2.76 -13.61
CA HIS A 218 5.33 1.66 -12.73
C HIS A 218 6.43 1.37 -11.71
N GLY A 219 6.01 1.06 -10.47
CA GLY A 219 6.92 0.60 -9.43
C GLY A 219 6.25 0.57 -8.07
N ILE A 220 6.87 -0.07 -7.11
CA ILE A 220 6.42 -0.01 -5.72
C ILE A 220 6.52 1.44 -5.26
N SER A 221 5.43 1.95 -4.70
CA SER A 221 5.25 3.37 -4.37
C SER A 221 5.37 4.33 -5.55
N SER A 222 5.87 3.89 -6.69
CA SER A 222 5.95 4.65 -7.93
C SER A 222 6.33 6.14 -7.70
N TRP A 223 5.85 7.03 -8.55
CA TRP A 223 6.08 8.48 -8.44
C TRP A 223 5.08 9.21 -7.55
N GLN A 224 4.03 8.55 -7.07
CA GLN A 224 2.98 9.17 -6.24
C GLN A 224 2.45 10.49 -6.83
N GLY A 225 2.23 10.49 -8.13
CA GLY A 225 1.81 11.69 -8.88
C GLY A 225 2.96 12.57 -9.40
N GLY A 226 4.21 12.31 -9.02
CA GLY A 226 5.36 13.11 -9.44
C GLY A 226 5.72 13.05 -10.93
N MET A 227 5.09 12.15 -11.68
CA MET A 227 5.27 11.97 -13.13
C MET A 227 3.92 12.04 -13.87
N GLY A 228 3.04 12.96 -13.47
CA GLY A 228 1.73 13.07 -14.08
C GLY A 228 0.71 12.10 -13.50
N ILE A 229 -0.37 11.84 -14.25
CA ILE A 229 -1.58 11.20 -13.75
C ILE A 229 -1.98 10.02 -14.66
N VAL A 230 -2.00 8.82 -14.13
CA VAL A 230 -2.54 7.65 -14.84
C VAL A 230 -4.06 7.68 -14.75
N THR A 231 -4.73 7.70 -15.89
CA THR A 231 -6.18 7.90 -16.02
C THR A 231 -6.95 6.64 -16.33
N LYS A 232 -6.30 5.63 -16.91
CA LYS A 232 -6.87 4.28 -17.10
C LYS A 232 -5.79 3.23 -17.12
N ILE A 233 -6.15 2.05 -16.67
CA ILE A 233 -5.39 0.82 -16.92
C ILE A 233 -6.34 -0.31 -17.28
N SER A 234 -5.83 -1.32 -17.98
CA SER A 234 -6.46 -2.62 -17.97
C SER A 234 -5.73 -3.55 -17.00
N THR A 235 -6.48 -4.31 -16.23
CA THR A 235 -5.96 -5.33 -15.31
C THR A 235 -6.41 -6.72 -15.70
N LYS A 236 -5.52 -7.71 -15.50
CA LYS A 236 -5.77 -9.12 -15.78
C LYS A 236 -6.74 -9.69 -14.78
N LEU A 237 -7.64 -10.52 -15.27
CA LEU A 237 -8.55 -11.33 -14.49
C LEU A 237 -8.17 -12.80 -14.60
N TYR A 238 -8.57 -13.58 -13.60
CA TYR A 238 -8.23 -14.99 -13.52
C TYR A 238 -9.48 -15.82 -13.32
N PRO A 239 -9.56 -17.03 -13.89
CA PRO A 239 -10.67 -17.93 -13.63
C PRO A 239 -10.79 -18.27 -12.15
N PHE A 240 -12.01 -18.16 -11.63
CA PHE A 240 -12.38 -18.59 -10.30
C PHE A 240 -13.60 -19.49 -10.39
N GLN A 241 -13.37 -20.73 -10.76
CA GLN A 241 -14.38 -21.70 -11.21
C GLN A 241 -15.08 -22.54 -10.13
N PRO A 242 -14.90 -22.34 -8.80
CA PRO A 242 -15.72 -23.11 -7.86
C PRO A 242 -17.21 -22.90 -8.11
N LYS A 243 -17.62 -21.65 -8.33
CA LYS A 243 -19.00 -21.25 -8.60
C LYS A 243 -19.05 -19.78 -8.98
N LYS A 244 -20.08 -19.35 -9.69
CA LYS A 244 -20.46 -17.95 -9.74
C LYS A 244 -20.89 -17.52 -8.35
N LEU A 245 -20.30 -16.44 -7.82
CA LEU A 245 -20.51 -15.99 -6.46
C LEU A 245 -21.20 -14.63 -6.48
N GLU A 246 -22.23 -14.51 -5.66
CA GLU A 246 -22.92 -13.23 -5.44
C GLU A 246 -22.46 -12.65 -4.09
N PRO A 247 -21.98 -11.41 -4.06
CA PRO A 247 -21.72 -10.73 -2.79
C PRO A 247 -23.02 -10.53 -2.00
N GLU A 248 -22.96 -10.80 -0.71
CA GLU A 248 -24.06 -10.54 0.24
C GLU A 248 -23.69 -9.35 1.15
N GLY A 249 -24.67 -8.54 1.53
CA GLY A 249 -24.46 -7.38 2.39
C GLY A 249 -24.14 -6.09 1.62
N ILE A 250 -23.93 -5.02 2.35
CA ILE A 250 -23.62 -3.70 1.82
C ILE A 250 -22.36 -3.14 2.48
N SER A 251 -21.61 -2.34 1.72
CA SER A 251 -20.43 -1.66 2.23
C SER A 251 -19.38 -2.64 2.82
N TYR A 252 -18.79 -2.28 3.94
CA TYR A 252 -17.74 -3.07 4.57
C TYR A 252 -18.21 -4.41 5.18
N ASP A 253 -19.50 -4.61 5.38
CA ASP A 253 -20.07 -5.89 5.82
C ASP A 253 -20.40 -6.84 4.67
N SER A 254 -20.12 -6.44 3.43
CA SER A 254 -20.30 -7.32 2.30
C SER A 254 -19.33 -8.51 2.39
N CYS A 255 -19.83 -9.69 2.17
CA CYS A 255 -19.05 -10.92 2.13
C CYS A 255 -19.50 -11.82 0.98
N VAL A 256 -18.69 -12.80 0.68
CA VAL A 256 -19.01 -13.84 -0.30
C VAL A 256 -18.96 -15.19 0.39
N LYS A 257 -20.05 -15.94 0.34
CA LYS A 257 -20.06 -17.31 0.84
C LYS A 257 -19.29 -18.23 -0.08
N MET A 258 -18.13 -18.68 0.39
CA MET A 258 -17.30 -19.62 -0.36
C MET A 258 -17.86 -21.05 -0.30
N PRO A 259 -17.88 -21.77 -1.43
CA PRO A 259 -18.29 -23.18 -1.45
C PRO A 259 -17.23 -24.04 -0.72
N THR A 260 -17.61 -24.62 0.42
CA THR A 260 -16.70 -25.38 1.29
C THR A 260 -16.18 -26.68 0.67
N ASP A 261 -16.83 -27.17 -0.36
CA ASP A 261 -16.37 -28.31 -1.15
C ASP A 261 -15.25 -27.96 -2.14
N ARG A 262 -15.00 -26.68 -2.34
CA ARG A 262 -14.01 -26.17 -3.30
C ARG A 262 -12.99 -25.20 -2.70
N VAL A 263 -13.26 -24.66 -1.51
CA VAL A 263 -12.39 -23.69 -0.82
C VAL A 263 -12.25 -24.11 0.65
N ARG A 264 -11.02 -24.25 1.11
CA ARG A 264 -10.72 -24.63 2.50
C ARG A 264 -9.62 -23.77 3.09
N TRP A 265 -9.82 -23.36 4.34
CA TRP A 265 -8.87 -22.64 5.14
C TRP A 265 -8.23 -23.52 6.21
N TYR A 266 -6.92 -23.32 6.39
CA TYR A 266 -6.12 -23.99 7.40
C TYR A 266 -5.35 -22.98 8.23
N ASN A 267 -5.34 -23.18 9.55
CA ASN A 267 -4.40 -22.56 10.46
C ASN A 267 -3.41 -23.63 10.92
N ILE A 268 -2.12 -23.39 10.73
CA ILE A 268 -1.07 -24.38 10.98
C ILE A 268 -0.11 -23.75 11.97
N GLY A 269 0.03 -24.38 13.16
CA GLY A 269 0.95 -23.95 14.19
C GLY A 269 2.32 -24.58 14.00
N PHE A 270 3.38 -23.79 14.18
CA PHE A 270 4.77 -24.27 14.09
C PHE A 270 5.56 -23.96 15.36
N PRO A 271 6.55 -24.80 15.71
CA PRO A 271 7.43 -24.56 16.84
C PRO A 271 8.46 -23.45 16.55
N SER A 272 8.74 -23.17 15.28
CA SER A 272 9.73 -22.18 14.84
C SER A 272 9.26 -21.41 13.61
N GLU A 273 9.84 -20.24 13.37
CA GLU A 273 9.64 -19.49 12.12
C GLU A 273 10.26 -20.22 10.92
N ALA A 274 11.37 -20.93 11.12
CA ALA A 274 11.99 -21.74 10.06
C ALA A 274 11.01 -22.78 9.49
N GLY A 275 10.25 -23.48 10.34
CA GLY A 275 9.25 -24.44 9.86
C GLY A 275 8.15 -23.80 9.02
N ILE A 276 7.78 -22.54 9.30
CA ILE A 276 6.84 -21.77 8.45
C ILE A 276 7.47 -21.48 7.09
N GLU A 277 8.71 -21.01 7.07
CA GLU A 277 9.42 -20.64 5.85
C GLU A 277 9.67 -21.85 4.95
N ASP A 278 10.14 -22.94 5.54
CA ASP A 278 10.34 -24.21 4.82
C ASP A 278 9.03 -24.73 4.23
N THR A 279 7.92 -24.63 4.97
CA THR A 279 6.58 -24.97 4.47
C THR A 279 6.19 -24.06 3.28
N MET A 280 6.44 -22.75 3.35
CA MET A 280 6.15 -21.85 2.25
C MET A 280 6.99 -22.19 1.00
N TYR A 281 8.26 -22.53 1.16
CA TYR A 281 9.13 -22.98 0.05
C TYR A 281 8.62 -24.27 -0.60
N GLU A 282 8.29 -25.28 0.21
CA GLU A 282 7.82 -26.56 -0.32
C GLU A 282 6.44 -26.44 -1.00
N MET A 283 5.54 -25.64 -0.46
CA MET A 283 4.28 -25.30 -1.12
C MET A 283 4.53 -24.63 -2.48
N GLY A 284 5.51 -23.74 -2.55
CA GLY A 284 5.91 -23.09 -3.80
C GLY A 284 6.45 -24.06 -4.83
N ARG A 285 7.31 -24.98 -4.43
CA ARG A 285 7.86 -26.04 -5.29
C ARG A 285 6.78 -26.98 -5.78
N SER A 286 5.84 -27.33 -4.91
CA SER A 286 4.71 -28.20 -5.21
C SER A 286 3.60 -27.49 -5.98
N ARG A 287 3.66 -26.15 -6.14
CA ARG A 287 2.67 -25.31 -6.81
C ARG A 287 1.26 -25.46 -6.25
N ILE A 288 1.14 -25.66 -4.96
CA ILE A 288 -0.14 -25.70 -4.25
C ILE A 288 -0.40 -24.43 -3.48
N GLY A 289 -1.66 -24.16 -3.15
CA GLY A 289 -2.07 -23.02 -2.37
C GLY A 289 -2.60 -21.85 -3.19
N PHE A 290 -3.49 -21.10 -2.58
CA PHE A 290 -4.11 -19.92 -3.15
C PHE A 290 -3.78 -18.65 -2.33
N VAL A 291 -3.88 -18.74 -1.00
CA VAL A 291 -3.42 -17.72 -0.07
C VAL A 291 -2.47 -18.37 0.92
N ILE A 292 -1.31 -17.79 1.12
CA ILE A 292 -0.35 -18.23 2.13
C ILE A 292 0.18 -17.01 2.85
N ASN A 293 -0.14 -16.89 4.13
CA ASN A 293 0.37 -15.80 4.94
C ASN A 293 0.62 -16.21 6.40
N ARG A 294 1.61 -15.59 6.98
CA ARG A 294 1.85 -15.63 8.42
C ARG A 294 1.18 -14.39 9.01
N VAL A 295 0.13 -14.60 9.80
CA VAL A 295 -0.59 -13.54 10.48
C VAL A 295 -0.19 -13.51 11.95
N PRO A 296 0.31 -12.37 12.47
CA PRO A 296 0.60 -12.24 13.89
C PRO A 296 -0.62 -12.58 14.74
N ALA A 297 -0.40 -13.22 15.87
CA ALA A 297 -1.48 -13.55 16.81
C ALA A 297 -2.22 -12.29 17.26
N PHE A 298 -1.48 -11.21 17.43
CA PHE A 298 -1.99 -9.89 17.75
C PHE A 298 -3.02 -9.38 16.74
N TRP A 299 -2.75 -9.46 15.44
CA TRP A 299 -3.67 -9.02 14.39
C TRP A 299 -4.98 -9.79 14.39
N ARG A 300 -4.92 -11.07 14.70
CA ARG A 300 -6.13 -11.90 14.79
C ARG A 300 -7.05 -11.50 15.95
N GLU A 301 -6.46 -11.08 17.05
CA GLU A 301 -7.24 -10.62 18.20
C GLU A 301 -7.81 -9.22 17.94
N ILE A 302 -7.05 -8.31 17.34
CA ILE A 302 -7.55 -7.01 16.89
C ILE A 302 -8.67 -7.18 15.87
N GLY A 303 -8.51 -8.04 14.88
CA GLY A 303 -9.52 -8.32 13.87
C GLY A 303 -10.86 -8.82 14.45
N LYS A 304 -10.85 -9.38 15.65
CA LYS A 304 -12.10 -9.76 16.34
C LYS A 304 -12.89 -8.56 16.86
N SER A 305 -12.25 -7.44 17.05
CA SER A 305 -12.92 -6.24 17.58
C SER A 305 -13.93 -5.67 16.60
N ARG A 306 -13.76 -5.90 15.30
CA ARG A 306 -14.59 -5.36 14.22
C ARG A 306 -14.91 -3.86 14.37
N GLY A 307 -13.97 -3.11 14.96
CA GLY A 307 -14.17 -1.69 15.25
C GLY A 307 -14.94 -1.39 16.53
N ASP A 308 -15.21 -2.37 17.37
CA ASP A 308 -15.76 -2.14 18.69
C ASP A 308 -14.68 -1.57 19.63
N LEU A 309 -14.74 -0.26 19.87
CA LEU A 309 -13.82 0.43 20.77
C LEU A 309 -13.87 -0.11 22.20
N ALA A 310 -15.04 -0.58 22.67
CA ALA A 310 -15.16 -1.18 23.99
C ALA A 310 -14.40 -2.50 24.06
N TYR A 311 -14.51 -3.35 23.03
CA TYR A 311 -13.75 -4.59 22.94
C TYR A 311 -12.24 -4.31 22.82
N SER A 312 -11.87 -3.31 22.04
CA SER A 312 -10.47 -2.92 21.86
C SER A 312 -9.85 -2.42 23.15
N ASN A 313 -10.56 -1.57 23.90
CA ASN A 313 -10.13 -1.10 25.21
C ASN A 313 -10.05 -2.26 26.24
N GLN A 314 -10.99 -3.20 26.20
CA GLN A 314 -10.92 -4.40 27.02
C GLN A 314 -9.72 -5.27 26.68
N PHE A 315 -9.47 -5.46 25.39
CA PHE A 315 -8.33 -6.24 24.92
C PHE A 315 -7.00 -5.71 25.49
N TRP A 316 -6.77 -4.40 25.42
CA TRP A 316 -5.53 -3.79 25.91
C TRP A 316 -5.43 -3.74 27.43
N ASN A 317 -6.55 -3.47 28.11
CA ASN A 317 -6.58 -3.24 29.54
C ASN A 317 -6.81 -4.51 30.35
N LEU A 318 -7.50 -5.50 29.80
CA LEU A 318 -7.85 -6.74 30.50
C LEU A 318 -6.86 -7.88 30.30
N TRP A 319 -6.07 -7.85 29.22
CA TRP A 319 -5.10 -8.91 28.98
C TRP A 319 -3.87 -8.73 29.86
N SER A 320 -3.64 -9.72 30.70
CA SER A 320 -2.43 -9.77 31.51
C SER A 320 -1.18 -9.89 30.62
N LYS A 321 -0.04 -9.44 31.12
CA LYS A 321 1.25 -9.62 30.47
C LYS A 321 1.50 -11.08 30.05
N LYS A 322 1.06 -12.04 30.87
CA LYS A 322 1.19 -13.47 30.59
C LYS A 322 0.34 -13.91 29.40
N GLU A 323 -0.89 -13.40 29.26
CA GLU A 323 -1.77 -13.72 28.13
C GLU A 323 -1.22 -13.12 26.83
N LYS A 324 -0.74 -11.87 26.87
CA LYS A 324 -0.05 -11.26 25.74
C LYS A 324 1.19 -12.05 25.33
N GLU A 325 1.97 -12.55 26.33
CA GLU A 325 3.12 -13.42 26.08
C GLU A 325 2.76 -14.79 25.48
N GLN A 326 1.63 -15.34 25.85
CA GLN A 326 1.17 -16.61 25.26
C GLN A 326 0.68 -16.44 23.82
N LEU A 327 0.05 -15.30 23.52
CA LEU A 327 -0.34 -14.99 22.14
C LEU A 327 0.88 -14.84 21.24
N SER A 328 1.92 -14.17 21.73
CA SER A 328 3.13 -13.92 20.96
C SER A 328 3.90 -15.18 20.57
N LYS A 329 3.72 -16.28 21.31
CA LYS A 329 4.36 -17.57 21.04
C LYS A 329 3.64 -18.43 19.99
N ARG A 330 2.49 -17.99 19.48
CA ARG A 330 1.72 -18.75 18.50
C ARG A 330 2.16 -18.40 17.08
N ARG A 331 3.11 -19.14 16.56
CA ARG A 331 3.57 -19.06 15.18
C ARG A 331 2.58 -19.77 14.28
N VAL A 332 1.73 -19.04 13.60
CA VAL A 332 0.66 -19.60 12.79
C VAL A 332 0.80 -19.17 11.33
N LEU A 333 0.90 -20.17 10.47
CA LEU A 333 0.72 -20.02 9.04
C LEU A 333 -0.76 -20.23 8.70
N ARG A 334 -1.31 -19.32 7.92
CA ARG A 334 -2.66 -19.40 7.38
C ARG A 334 -2.59 -19.75 5.91
N VAL A 335 -3.31 -20.78 5.52
CA VAL A 335 -3.34 -21.29 4.15
C VAL A 335 -4.77 -21.40 3.67
N CYS A 336 -5.02 -20.92 2.43
CA CYS A 336 -6.23 -21.21 1.70
C CYS A 336 -5.90 -22.10 0.50
N LEU A 337 -6.61 -23.19 0.36
CA LEU A 337 -6.61 -24.02 -0.83
C LEU A 337 -7.90 -23.82 -1.63
N VAL A 338 -7.80 -23.80 -2.94
CA VAL A 338 -8.93 -23.62 -3.86
C VAL A 338 -8.87 -24.66 -4.98
N GLY A 339 -9.81 -25.56 -5.00
CA GLY A 339 -10.01 -26.51 -6.11
C GLY A 339 -10.57 -25.80 -7.33
N ARG A 340 -9.71 -25.07 -8.04
CA ARG A 340 -10.12 -24.25 -9.19
C ARG A 340 -10.71 -25.08 -10.32
N ALA A 341 -10.06 -26.17 -10.66
CA ALA A 341 -10.52 -27.06 -11.72
C ALA A 341 -11.58 -28.05 -11.22
N SER A 342 -11.35 -28.67 -10.05
CA SER A 342 -12.24 -29.71 -9.53
C SER A 342 -12.10 -29.87 -8.03
N LYS A 343 -12.98 -30.69 -7.45
CA LYS A 343 -12.88 -31.12 -6.04
C LYS A 343 -11.66 -32.01 -5.82
N GLU A 344 -11.35 -32.86 -6.77
CA GLU A 344 -10.19 -33.76 -6.71
C GLU A 344 -8.87 -32.98 -6.68
N GLN A 345 -8.81 -31.82 -7.33
CA GLN A 345 -7.67 -30.91 -7.20
C GLN A 345 -7.51 -30.43 -5.75
N LEU A 346 -8.60 -30.01 -5.10
CA LEU A 346 -8.56 -29.59 -3.71
C LEU A 346 -8.07 -30.71 -2.79
N GLU A 347 -8.59 -31.93 -2.98
CA GLU A 347 -8.21 -33.12 -2.20
C GLU A 347 -6.74 -33.51 -2.44
N TYR A 348 -6.24 -33.34 -3.65
CA TYR A 348 -4.82 -33.51 -3.95
C TYR A 348 -3.95 -32.51 -3.22
N GLU A 349 -4.26 -31.20 -3.36
CA GLU A 349 -3.52 -30.14 -2.71
C GLU A 349 -3.54 -30.28 -1.17
N GLU A 350 -4.65 -30.75 -0.60
CA GLU A 350 -4.80 -31.01 0.84
C GLU A 350 -3.87 -32.13 1.32
N ARG A 351 -3.74 -33.21 0.55
CA ARG A 351 -2.79 -34.29 0.86
C ARG A 351 -1.34 -33.80 0.82
N VAL A 352 -0.97 -33.08 -0.24
CA VAL A 352 0.37 -32.50 -0.38
C VAL A 352 0.68 -31.52 0.74
N LEU A 353 -0.29 -30.65 1.10
CA LEU A 353 -0.14 -29.74 2.24
C LEU A 353 0.08 -30.50 3.54
N THR A 354 -0.65 -31.60 3.75
CA THR A 354 -0.53 -32.40 4.96
C THR A 354 0.87 -33.01 5.08
N ASP A 355 1.41 -33.55 4.00
CA ASP A 355 2.76 -34.11 3.97
C ASP A 355 3.81 -33.05 4.28
N ILE A 356 3.75 -31.89 3.59
CA ILE A 356 4.66 -30.76 3.81
C ILE A 356 4.60 -30.26 5.26
N VAL A 357 3.41 -30.12 5.83
CA VAL A 357 3.23 -29.66 7.22
C VAL A 357 3.85 -30.63 8.21
N ASN A 358 3.64 -31.93 8.01
CA ASN A 358 4.21 -32.97 8.88
C ASN A 358 5.74 -32.99 8.82
N GLU A 359 6.31 -32.89 7.61
CA GLU A 359 7.77 -32.87 7.41
C GLU A 359 8.44 -31.67 8.08
N ASN A 360 7.75 -30.52 8.14
CA ASN A 360 8.25 -29.30 8.76
C ASN A 360 7.82 -29.12 10.23
N GLY A 361 7.27 -30.17 10.85
CA GLY A 361 6.90 -30.18 12.27
C GLY A 361 5.69 -29.29 12.62
N GLY A 362 4.85 -28.99 11.65
CA GLY A 362 3.62 -28.23 11.83
C GLY A 362 2.48 -29.07 12.41
N THR A 363 1.49 -28.39 12.95
CA THR A 363 0.27 -29.01 13.50
C THR A 363 -0.95 -28.23 13.04
N PHE A 364 -1.93 -28.92 12.47
CA PHE A 364 -3.19 -28.30 12.10
C PHE A 364 -3.97 -27.87 13.35
N LEU A 365 -4.35 -26.61 13.38
CA LEU A 365 -5.15 -25.99 14.42
C LEU A 365 -6.60 -25.86 13.95
N PRO A 366 -7.58 -25.80 14.88
CA PRO A 366 -8.96 -25.52 14.51
C PRO A 366 -9.04 -24.25 13.67
N ALA A 367 -9.49 -24.39 12.43
CA ALA A 367 -9.76 -23.28 11.55
C ALA A 367 -11.22 -22.84 11.74
N ARG A 368 -11.43 -21.54 11.95
CA ARG A 368 -12.75 -20.98 11.77
C ARG A 368 -12.95 -20.76 10.29
N GLN A 369 -13.94 -21.41 9.70
CA GLN A 369 -14.34 -21.17 8.30
C GLN A 369 -14.92 -19.76 8.09
N VAL A 370 -15.02 -18.96 9.14
CA VAL A 370 -15.49 -17.55 9.15
C VAL A 370 -14.52 -16.58 8.45
N ASP A 371 -13.34 -17.07 8.06
CA ASP A 371 -12.40 -16.28 7.26
C ASP A 371 -12.88 -16.06 5.80
N GLU A 372 -14.04 -16.58 5.46
CA GLU A 372 -14.74 -16.35 4.21
C GLU A 372 -14.99 -14.86 3.95
N ALA A 373 -15.37 -14.12 4.98
CA ALA A 373 -15.62 -12.69 4.88
C ALA A 373 -14.34 -11.87 4.58
N SER A 374 -13.16 -12.33 5.03
CA SER A 374 -11.91 -11.60 4.80
C SER A 374 -11.38 -11.74 3.39
N PHE A 375 -11.90 -12.70 2.61
CA PHE A 375 -11.42 -12.96 1.26
C PHE A 375 -11.76 -11.82 0.30
N PHE A 376 -12.93 -11.18 0.51
CA PHE A 376 -13.43 -10.11 -0.34
C PHE A 376 -13.93 -8.89 0.44
N ALA A 377 -13.71 -8.89 1.77
CA ALA A 377 -14.18 -7.81 2.60
C ALA A 377 -13.54 -6.48 2.19
N ALA A 378 -14.40 -5.49 2.04
CA ALA A 378 -14.00 -4.11 1.84
C ALA A 378 -13.23 -3.52 3.04
N ASN A 379 -12.89 -4.35 4.04
CA ASN A 379 -12.65 -3.81 5.38
C ASN A 379 -11.33 -4.26 5.98
N ASN A 380 -10.37 -3.34 6.02
CA ASN A 380 -9.22 -3.39 6.91
C ASN A 380 -9.33 -2.42 8.10
N LEU A 381 -10.44 -1.71 8.24
CA LEU A 381 -10.63 -0.75 9.31
C LEU A 381 -10.49 -1.37 10.71
N GLY A 382 -10.77 -2.67 10.84
CA GLY A 382 -10.58 -3.41 12.09
C GLY A 382 -9.14 -3.43 12.60
N MET A 383 -8.14 -3.18 11.77
CA MET A 383 -6.74 -3.10 12.20
C MET A 383 -6.37 -1.71 12.76
N TRP A 384 -7.13 -0.69 12.44
CA TRP A 384 -6.84 0.70 12.78
C TRP A 384 -7.57 1.17 14.03
N LEU A 385 -8.78 0.68 14.21
CA LEU A 385 -9.70 1.16 15.22
C LEU A 385 -9.28 0.94 16.67
N PRO A 386 -8.58 -0.16 17.04
CA PRO A 386 -8.24 -0.41 18.44
C PRO A 386 -7.24 0.57 19.02
N THR A 387 -6.33 1.06 18.22
CA THR A 387 -5.27 1.97 18.65
C THR A 387 -5.43 3.38 18.10
N GLY A 388 -6.40 3.59 17.18
CA GLY A 388 -6.50 4.82 16.41
C GLY A 388 -5.34 5.03 15.44
N PHE A 389 -4.44 4.05 15.35
CA PHE A 389 -3.17 4.15 14.66
C PHE A 389 -2.83 2.84 13.97
N PHE A 390 -2.41 2.89 12.72
CA PHE A 390 -1.83 1.71 12.07
C PHE A 390 -0.42 1.51 12.62
N GLY A 391 -0.15 0.32 13.14
CA GLY A 391 1.17 -0.01 13.65
C GLY A 391 2.22 0.29 12.60
N GLU A 392 3.29 0.92 13.03
CA GLU A 392 4.38 1.27 12.16
C GLU A 392 4.91 0.03 11.46
N GLY A 393 4.66 -0.02 10.16
CA GLY A 393 5.11 -1.11 9.32
C GLY A 393 6.30 -0.67 8.51
N GLU A 394 7.43 -1.26 8.81
CA GLU A 394 8.55 -1.29 7.90
C GLU A 394 8.57 -2.65 7.21
N GLY A 395 8.81 -2.69 5.92
CA GLY A 395 8.67 -3.94 5.19
C GLY A 395 9.66 -4.14 4.06
N GLY A 396 9.62 -5.29 3.45
CA GLY A 396 10.45 -5.63 2.31
C GLY A 396 9.79 -6.64 1.38
N MET A 397 10.21 -6.61 0.13
CA MET A 397 9.90 -7.65 -0.86
C MET A 397 11.21 -8.22 -1.38
N GLU A 398 11.49 -9.47 -1.07
CA GLU A 398 12.72 -10.14 -1.52
C GLU A 398 12.57 -11.66 -1.38
N SER A 399 13.68 -12.35 -1.61
CA SER A 399 13.76 -13.78 -1.33
C SER A 399 13.40 -14.09 0.13
N PRO A 400 12.86 -15.27 0.42
CA PRO A 400 12.53 -15.67 1.79
C PRO A 400 13.70 -15.55 2.77
N ASP A 401 14.92 -15.87 2.34
CA ASP A 401 16.12 -15.76 3.19
C ASP A 401 16.45 -14.33 3.56
N CYS A 402 16.31 -13.40 2.63
CA CYS A 402 16.52 -11.97 2.90
C CYS A 402 15.46 -11.44 3.87
N ILE A 403 14.19 -11.80 3.68
CA ILE A 403 13.09 -11.44 4.58
C ILE A 403 13.32 -12.00 5.99
N ARG A 404 13.82 -13.23 6.11
CA ARG A 404 14.18 -13.81 7.41
C ARG A 404 15.28 -12.99 8.11
N GLN A 405 16.36 -12.69 7.42
CA GLN A 405 17.46 -11.90 7.97
C GLN A 405 16.99 -10.50 8.42
N MET A 406 16.13 -9.87 7.63
CA MET A 406 15.53 -8.58 7.97
C MET A 406 14.70 -8.68 9.25
N ARG A 407 13.83 -9.69 9.37
CA ARG A 407 13.00 -9.92 10.57
C ARG A 407 13.86 -10.17 11.82
N GLU A 408 14.87 -11.01 11.72
CA GLU A 408 15.79 -11.33 12.83
C GLU A 408 16.54 -10.08 13.29
N THR A 409 17.01 -9.27 12.35
CA THR A 409 17.71 -8.01 12.65
C THR A 409 16.77 -7.02 13.34
N TYR A 410 15.56 -6.82 12.81
CA TYR A 410 14.55 -5.95 13.41
C TYR A 410 14.18 -6.38 14.82
N THR A 411 13.86 -7.66 14.99
CA THR A 411 13.52 -8.26 16.28
C THR A 411 14.64 -8.07 17.30
N SER A 412 15.88 -8.27 16.90
CA SER A 412 17.05 -8.06 17.76
C SER A 412 17.18 -6.60 18.21
N LYS A 413 16.98 -5.66 17.30
CA LYS A 413 17.01 -4.22 17.62
C LYS A 413 15.87 -3.80 18.52
N LEU A 414 14.65 -4.26 18.25
CA LEU A 414 13.50 -3.95 19.09
C LEU A 414 13.67 -4.50 20.52
N LYS A 415 14.26 -5.68 20.69
CA LYS A 415 14.60 -6.23 22.01
C LYS A 415 15.56 -5.36 22.79
N GLN A 416 16.51 -4.75 22.10
CA GLN A 416 17.53 -3.89 22.70
C GLN A 416 17.04 -2.44 22.89
N TYR A 417 15.91 -2.09 22.29
CA TYR A 417 15.41 -0.72 22.36
C TYR A 417 15.03 -0.33 23.77
N LYS A 418 15.59 0.77 24.23
CA LYS A 418 15.46 1.24 25.61
C LYS A 418 14.01 1.55 26.02
N HIS A 419 13.23 2.07 25.08
CA HIS A 419 11.86 2.52 25.31
C HIS A 419 10.81 1.57 24.69
N LYS A 420 11.12 0.28 24.59
CA LYS A 420 10.17 -0.72 24.05
C LYS A 420 8.84 -0.82 24.79
N SER A 421 8.76 -0.24 26.01
CA SER A 421 7.51 -0.13 26.78
C SER A 421 6.52 0.84 26.19
N ASP A 422 6.95 1.73 25.29
CA ASP A 422 6.08 2.66 24.58
C ASP A 422 5.20 1.92 23.54
N TYR A 423 5.55 0.69 23.22
CA TYR A 423 4.81 -0.16 22.28
C TYR A 423 3.96 -1.19 22.99
N LEU A 424 2.75 -1.39 22.48
CA LEU A 424 1.78 -2.35 23.00
C LEU A 424 2.20 -3.79 22.72
N ASP A 425 2.82 -4.02 21.60
CA ASP A 425 3.32 -5.31 21.15
C ASP A 425 4.80 -5.54 21.50
N GLN A 426 5.24 -5.11 22.64
CA GLN A 426 6.63 -5.12 23.15
C GLN A 426 7.47 -6.36 22.78
N LYS A 427 6.94 -7.25 21.94
CA LYS A 427 7.49 -8.55 21.64
C LYS A 427 7.49 -8.86 20.16
N GLU A 428 8.44 -9.57 19.85
CA GLU A 428 9.02 -10.25 18.73
C GLU A 428 8.07 -10.74 17.62
N GLU A 429 6.74 -10.57 17.71
CA GLU A 429 5.79 -11.33 16.91
C GLU A 429 4.71 -10.54 16.18
N SER A 430 4.86 -9.25 16.05
CA SER A 430 3.98 -8.42 15.22
C SER A 430 4.32 -8.47 13.73
N GLN A 431 5.24 -9.33 13.36
CA GLN A 431 5.68 -9.48 11.97
C GLN A 431 4.64 -10.22 11.14
N TRP A 432 4.20 -9.59 10.08
CA TRP A 432 3.35 -10.18 9.08
C TRP A 432 4.15 -10.40 7.80
N TYR A 433 4.04 -11.59 7.23
CA TYR A 433 4.66 -11.87 5.94
C TYR A 433 3.87 -12.90 5.15
N MET A 434 4.08 -12.87 3.85
CA MET A 434 3.38 -13.72 2.91
C MET A 434 4.27 -14.06 1.73
N ALA A 435 3.95 -15.18 1.11
CA ALA A 435 4.59 -15.61 -0.11
C ALA A 435 3.82 -15.14 -1.35
N PHE A 436 4.55 -14.69 -2.35
CA PHE A 436 4.07 -14.39 -3.69
C PHE A 436 4.77 -15.24 -4.74
N ASN A 437 4.27 -15.21 -5.94
CA ASN A 437 4.93 -15.79 -7.11
C ASN A 437 5.41 -17.23 -6.86
N SER A 438 4.51 -18.06 -6.34
CA SER A 438 4.81 -19.45 -5.98
C SER A 438 6.01 -19.58 -5.04
N GLY A 439 6.07 -18.74 -4.03
CA GLY A 439 7.08 -18.80 -2.96
C GLY A 439 8.45 -18.21 -3.30
N ARG A 440 8.64 -17.65 -4.50
CA ARG A 440 9.92 -17.04 -4.89
C ARG A 440 10.15 -15.68 -4.29
N LEU A 441 9.08 -14.94 -4.05
CA LEU A 441 9.09 -13.60 -3.50
C LEU A 441 8.29 -13.61 -2.21
N HIS A 442 8.85 -13.11 -1.14
CA HIS A 442 8.15 -12.85 0.09
C HIS A 442 8.00 -11.36 0.32
N TYR A 443 6.88 -11.00 0.88
CA TYR A 443 6.61 -9.67 1.42
C TYR A 443 6.54 -9.77 2.94
N CYS A 444 7.10 -8.79 3.63
CA CYS A 444 7.08 -8.71 5.08
C CYS A 444 6.76 -7.29 5.52
N GLU A 445 5.95 -7.16 6.54
CA GLU A 445 5.80 -5.94 7.33
C GLU A 445 6.27 -6.21 8.76
N LEU A 446 7.14 -5.34 9.25
CA LEU A 446 7.70 -5.35 10.58
C LEU A 446 6.99 -4.26 11.38
N HIS A 447 6.13 -4.66 12.29
CA HIS A 447 5.29 -3.73 13.02
C HIS A 447 5.81 -3.44 14.42
N ALA A 448 5.64 -2.19 14.84
CA ALA A 448 5.72 -1.75 16.22
C ALA A 448 4.46 -0.90 16.50
N TRP A 449 3.67 -1.30 17.46
CA TRP A 449 2.36 -0.70 17.75
C TRP A 449 2.44 0.20 18.98
N PRO A 450 2.51 1.54 18.82
CA PRO A 450 2.36 2.44 19.95
C PRO A 450 0.92 2.43 20.47
N ASP A 451 0.71 2.86 21.69
CA ASP A 451 -0.63 3.21 22.15
C ASP A 451 -1.06 4.51 21.47
N GLY A 452 -2.01 4.44 20.55
CA GLY A 452 -2.51 5.58 19.79
C GLY A 452 -2.89 6.76 20.69
N ALA A 453 -3.44 6.49 21.84
CA ALA A 453 -3.80 7.55 22.80
C ALA A 453 -2.61 8.31 23.37
N THR A 454 -1.43 7.70 23.42
CA THR A 454 -0.22 8.39 23.92
C THR A 454 0.49 9.19 22.85
N VAL A 455 0.18 8.96 21.59
CA VAL A 455 0.81 9.64 20.45
C VAL A 455 -0.13 10.58 19.68
N ASP A 456 -1.43 10.56 19.97
CA ASP A 456 -2.41 11.46 19.39
C ASP A 456 -2.49 12.76 20.23
N PRO A 457 -2.11 13.92 19.67
CA PRO A 457 -2.14 15.18 20.39
C PRO A 457 -3.55 15.64 20.80
N ASP A 458 -4.59 15.09 20.21
CA ASP A 458 -5.99 15.39 20.54
C ASP A 458 -6.54 14.49 21.67
N ASP A 459 -5.81 13.43 22.07
CA ASP A 459 -6.19 12.58 23.19
C ASP A 459 -5.68 13.15 24.53
N PRO A 460 -6.50 13.19 25.57
CA PRO A 460 -6.06 13.68 26.89
C PRO A 460 -4.94 12.84 27.55
N ARG A 461 -4.64 11.66 27.02
CA ARG A 461 -3.51 10.81 27.45
C ARG A 461 -2.24 11.04 26.65
N PHE A 462 -2.22 12.03 25.78
CA PHE A 462 -1.06 12.36 24.95
C PHE A 462 0.21 12.61 25.75
N VAL A 463 1.30 12.00 25.32
CA VAL A 463 2.64 12.17 25.92
C VAL A 463 3.62 12.54 24.80
N PRO A 464 3.99 13.83 24.68
CA PRO A 464 4.86 14.30 23.59
C PRO A 464 6.16 13.51 23.44
N GLU A 465 6.77 13.13 24.55
CA GLU A 465 8.04 12.39 24.55
C GLU A 465 7.89 10.96 24.01
N ILE A 466 6.72 10.33 24.18
CA ILE A 466 6.42 9.02 23.59
C ILE A 466 6.23 9.18 22.08
N ALA A 467 5.45 10.15 21.66
CA ALA A 467 5.23 10.42 20.24
C ALA A 467 6.56 10.71 19.51
N GLU A 468 7.42 11.52 20.10
CA GLU A 468 8.74 11.83 19.54
C GLU A 468 9.65 10.61 19.46
N ARG A 469 9.71 9.79 20.51
CA ARG A 469 10.52 8.57 20.53
C ARG A 469 10.03 7.53 19.55
N THR A 470 8.71 7.36 19.44
CA THR A 470 8.08 6.44 18.50
C THR A 470 8.42 6.82 17.07
N PHE A 471 8.28 8.09 16.75
CA PHE A 471 8.67 8.63 15.45
C PHE A 471 10.17 8.44 15.17
N HIS A 472 11.02 8.75 16.13
CA HIS A 472 12.47 8.57 16.00
C HIS A 472 12.85 7.09 15.75
N TRP A 473 12.19 6.15 16.44
CA TRP A 473 12.39 4.72 16.19
C TRP A 473 12.11 4.37 14.75
N ARG A 474 10.96 4.77 14.24
CA ARG A 474 10.52 4.48 12.89
C ARG A 474 11.49 4.99 11.82
N PHE A 475 11.83 6.26 11.88
CA PHE A 475 12.62 6.92 10.83
C PHE A 475 14.14 6.85 11.02
N SER A 476 14.63 6.34 12.12
CA SER A 476 16.05 6.22 12.40
C SER A 476 16.49 4.79 12.65
N GLU A 477 15.89 4.13 13.62
CA GLU A 477 16.36 2.79 14.02
C GLU A 477 15.82 1.68 13.12
N ALA A 478 14.57 1.76 12.70
CA ALA A 478 14.00 0.80 11.75
C ALA A 478 14.69 0.93 10.38
N GLU A 479 14.94 2.14 9.90
CA GLU A 479 15.68 2.39 8.66
C GLU A 479 17.06 1.72 8.66
N LYS A 480 17.80 1.79 9.76
CA LYS A 480 19.11 1.11 9.90
C LYS A 480 19.02 -0.41 9.72
N VAL A 481 17.88 -1.02 10.01
CA VAL A 481 17.64 -2.44 9.77
C VAL A 481 17.68 -2.72 8.27
N PHE A 482 17.00 -1.91 7.48
CA PHE A 482 16.93 -2.07 6.04
C PHE A 482 18.28 -1.83 5.37
N LEU A 483 18.97 -0.78 5.77
CA LEU A 483 20.32 -0.49 5.27
C LEU A 483 21.32 -1.57 5.68
N GLY A 484 21.16 -2.18 6.84
CA GLY A 484 22.03 -3.25 7.36
C GLY A 484 21.76 -4.63 6.76
N ALA A 485 20.53 -4.88 6.30
CA ALA A 485 20.16 -6.15 5.65
C ALA A 485 20.60 -6.21 4.16
N GLY A 486 21.16 -5.12 3.65
CA GLY A 486 21.68 -5.03 2.29
C GLY A 486 20.66 -4.57 1.25
N PRO A 487 21.08 -4.41 -0.01
CA PRO A 487 20.27 -3.81 -1.07
C PRO A 487 19.06 -4.64 -1.49
N GLN A 488 18.91 -5.83 -0.95
CA GLN A 488 17.85 -6.77 -1.32
C GLN A 488 16.60 -6.62 -0.48
N SER A 489 16.64 -5.89 0.63
CA SER A 489 15.52 -5.75 1.57
C SER A 489 14.65 -4.52 1.30
N PHE A 490 14.45 -4.17 0.04
CA PHE A 490 13.76 -2.95 -0.29
C PHE A 490 12.24 -3.11 -0.40
N PHE A 491 11.58 -2.48 0.50
CA PHE A 491 10.30 -1.83 0.29
C PHE A 491 10.48 -0.39 0.76
N PRO A 492 10.56 0.61 -0.12
CA PRO A 492 10.29 1.93 0.35
C PRO A 492 8.87 1.84 0.89
N GLY A 493 8.79 1.67 2.18
CA GLY A 493 7.57 1.89 2.89
C GLY A 493 7.05 3.21 2.35
N MET A 494 5.77 3.34 2.24
CA MET A 494 5.12 4.48 1.62
C MET A 494 5.53 5.84 2.23
N VAL A 495 6.47 5.84 3.16
CA VAL A 495 6.98 7.00 3.91
C VAL A 495 8.51 6.97 4.03
N GLN A 496 9.21 6.03 3.39
CA GLN A 496 10.67 5.96 3.55
C GLN A 496 11.40 6.96 2.66
N PRO A 497 12.41 7.63 3.20
CA PRO A 497 13.28 8.51 2.44
C PRO A 497 14.00 7.74 1.34
N VAL A 498 13.66 7.95 0.10
CA VAL A 498 14.31 7.26 -1.02
C VAL A 498 15.79 7.63 -1.14
N ARG A 499 16.14 8.87 -0.75
CA ARG A 499 17.54 9.34 -0.74
C ARG A 499 18.34 8.76 0.42
N SER A 500 17.74 8.61 1.58
CA SER A 500 18.41 7.97 2.72
C SER A 500 18.74 6.51 2.42
N SER A 501 17.93 5.86 1.61
CA SER A 501 18.18 4.52 1.12
C SER A 501 19.19 4.45 -0.04
N ALA A 502 19.70 5.58 -0.54
CA ALA A 502 20.62 5.63 -1.67
C ALA A 502 21.86 4.74 -1.52
N PRO A 503 22.45 4.57 -0.31
CA PRO A 503 23.55 3.63 -0.12
C PRO A 503 23.20 2.19 -0.48
N ALA A 504 21.95 1.78 -0.26
CA ALA A 504 21.45 0.44 -0.58
C ALA A 504 21.07 0.30 -2.07
N PHE A 505 20.71 1.41 -2.74
CA PHE A 505 20.23 1.44 -4.13
C PHE A 505 21.25 2.02 -5.10
N GLN A 506 22.48 2.16 -4.69
CA GLN A 506 23.52 2.76 -5.52
C GLN A 506 23.04 4.12 -6.08
N ASN A 507 22.97 4.32 -7.39
CA ASN A 507 22.60 5.61 -7.96
C ASN A 507 21.14 5.72 -8.40
N TYR A 508 20.28 4.81 -8.00
CA TYR A 508 18.90 4.81 -8.45
C TYR A 508 18.18 6.14 -8.15
N PRO A 509 18.30 6.75 -6.97
CA PRO A 509 17.71 8.07 -6.70
C PRO A 509 18.18 9.19 -7.64
N VAL A 510 19.44 9.14 -8.11
CA VAL A 510 19.96 10.10 -9.08
C VAL A 510 19.26 9.97 -10.43
N TRP A 511 18.99 8.74 -10.86
CA TRP A 511 18.25 8.50 -12.09
C TRP A 511 16.81 8.99 -12.00
N LEU A 512 16.14 8.73 -10.87
CA LEU A 512 14.79 9.22 -10.62
C LEU A 512 14.73 10.76 -10.69
N ASP A 513 15.67 11.45 -10.06
CA ASP A 513 15.75 12.92 -10.10
C ASP A 513 15.97 13.45 -11.53
N ARG A 514 16.77 12.77 -12.35
CA ARG A 514 16.97 13.12 -13.77
C ARG A 514 15.69 12.96 -14.58
N PHE A 515 14.98 11.82 -14.43
CA PHE A 515 13.70 11.61 -15.09
C PHE A 515 12.67 12.66 -14.66
N LYS A 516 12.60 12.96 -13.35
CA LYS A 516 11.71 13.99 -12.84
C LYS A 516 11.98 15.35 -13.49
N LYS A 517 13.23 15.76 -13.56
CA LYS A 517 13.63 17.05 -14.17
C LYS A 517 13.38 17.11 -15.68
N GLU A 518 13.49 15.98 -16.37
CA GLU A 518 13.22 15.92 -17.82
C GLU A 518 11.72 16.06 -18.12
N PHE A 519 10.87 15.34 -17.38
CA PHE A 519 9.43 15.31 -17.65
C PHE A 519 8.63 16.40 -16.92
N ASP A 520 9.13 16.91 -15.82
CA ASP A 520 8.49 17.96 -15.01
C ASP A 520 9.52 19.00 -14.56
N PRO A 521 10.07 19.78 -15.51
CA PRO A 521 11.15 20.73 -15.23
C PRO A 521 10.76 21.84 -14.25
N LYS A 522 9.47 22.16 -14.15
CA LYS A 522 8.94 23.14 -13.18
C LYS A 522 8.60 22.52 -11.83
N ASN A 523 8.69 21.18 -11.70
CA ASN A 523 8.35 20.45 -10.50
C ASN A 523 6.94 20.77 -9.95
N LEU A 524 5.94 20.80 -10.85
CA LEU A 524 4.54 21.09 -10.50
C LEU A 524 3.72 19.82 -10.24
N SER A 525 4.09 18.69 -10.83
CA SER A 525 3.42 17.40 -10.65
C SER A 525 3.86 16.77 -9.33
N ALA A 526 3.01 16.78 -8.32
CA ALA A 526 3.30 16.35 -6.94
C ALA A 526 4.72 16.76 -6.51
N PRO A 527 4.95 18.05 -6.22
CA PRO A 527 6.28 18.60 -5.98
C PRO A 527 7.03 17.85 -4.88
N GLY A 528 8.29 17.54 -5.15
CA GLY A 528 9.15 16.82 -4.21
C GLY A 528 9.04 15.31 -4.28
N GLN A 529 7.98 14.75 -4.87
CA GLN A 529 7.88 13.30 -5.04
C GLN A 529 8.89 12.77 -6.08
N PRO A 530 9.49 11.60 -5.84
CA PRO A 530 9.27 10.68 -4.73
C PRO A 530 10.11 10.97 -3.47
N PHE A 531 10.79 12.09 -3.38
CA PHE A 531 11.78 12.42 -2.33
C PHE A 531 11.26 13.34 -1.21
N ILE A 532 9.99 13.64 -1.20
CA ILE A 532 9.41 14.63 -0.28
C ILE A 532 9.64 14.26 1.19
N VAL A 533 9.64 12.98 1.49
CA VAL A 533 9.81 12.48 2.86
C VAL A 533 11.23 12.74 3.39
N ASP A 534 12.25 12.66 2.53
CA ASP A 534 13.62 13.00 2.89
C ASP A 534 13.73 14.43 3.43
N ARG A 535 13.11 15.37 2.69
CA ARG A 535 13.10 16.78 3.09
C ARG A 535 12.35 16.99 4.40
N MET A 536 11.21 16.34 4.57
CA MET A 536 10.42 16.42 5.78
C MET A 536 11.21 15.94 7.01
N ILE A 537 11.89 14.81 6.89
CA ILE A 537 12.70 14.26 7.97
C ILE A 537 13.85 15.20 8.32
N ASP A 538 14.54 15.72 7.32
CA ASP A 538 15.65 16.66 7.54
C ASP A 538 15.20 17.96 8.22
N GLU A 539 14.03 18.50 7.85
CA GLU A 539 13.47 19.73 8.44
C GLU A 539 12.93 19.50 9.85
N MET A 540 12.27 18.36 10.10
CA MET A 540 11.61 18.08 11.38
C MET A 540 12.54 17.43 12.41
N PHE A 541 13.50 16.62 11.95
CA PHE A 541 14.37 15.81 12.81
C PHE A 541 15.81 15.83 12.31
N PRO A 542 16.48 17.00 12.34
CA PRO A 542 17.83 17.15 11.80
C PRO A 542 18.87 16.20 12.43
N ASP A 543 18.59 15.70 13.62
CA ASP A 543 19.47 14.79 14.36
C ASP A 543 19.08 13.31 14.25
N SER A 544 17.94 12.99 13.64
CA SER A 544 17.41 11.62 13.56
C SER A 544 18.06 10.81 12.45
N VAL A 545 18.47 11.45 11.36
CA VAL A 545 19.10 10.79 10.22
C VAL A 545 20.55 10.49 10.53
N SER A 546 20.98 9.24 10.36
CA SER A 546 22.36 8.85 10.66
C SER A 546 23.36 9.67 9.85
N ASN A 547 24.54 9.94 10.43
CA ASN A 547 25.61 10.66 9.72
C ASN A 547 26.03 9.96 8.41
N ASP A 548 25.89 8.65 8.33
CA ASP A 548 26.22 7.87 7.14
C ASP A 548 25.15 8.08 6.06
N THR A 549 23.87 8.15 6.44
CA THR A 549 22.79 8.50 5.53
C THR A 549 22.96 9.93 5.02
N LYS A 550 23.24 10.90 5.89
CA LYS A 550 23.53 12.29 5.48
C LYS A 550 24.71 12.40 4.51
N ARG A 551 25.77 11.62 4.72
CA ARG A 551 26.90 11.55 3.79
C ARG A 551 26.52 10.94 2.45
N ALA A 552 25.69 9.91 2.45
CA ALA A 552 25.22 9.26 1.24
C ALA A 552 24.31 10.20 0.42
N VAL A 553 23.38 10.91 1.07
CA VAL A 553 22.53 11.92 0.43
C VAL A 553 23.40 13.00 -0.21
N LYS A 554 24.39 13.55 0.51
CA LYS A 554 25.32 14.54 -0.04
C LYS A 554 26.09 14.03 -1.25
N ARG A 555 26.48 12.76 -1.28
CA ARG A 555 27.14 12.15 -2.45
C ARG A 555 26.20 12.09 -3.65
N VAL A 556 24.94 11.76 -3.43
CA VAL A 556 23.92 11.72 -4.48
C VAL A 556 23.64 13.12 -5.02
N GLU A 557 23.57 14.12 -4.16
CA GLU A 557 23.33 15.52 -4.52
C GLU A 557 24.54 16.17 -5.23
N ALA A 558 25.75 15.75 -4.95
CA ALA A 558 26.98 16.32 -5.51
C ALA A 558 27.24 15.99 -6.99
N GLY A 559 26.41 15.18 -7.63
CA GLY A 559 26.49 14.91 -9.08
C GLY A 559 26.47 13.41 -9.45
N PRO A 560 26.66 13.10 -10.73
CA PRO A 560 26.63 11.72 -11.16
C PRO A 560 27.75 10.96 -10.46
N TRP A 561 27.33 9.99 -9.67
CA TRP A 561 28.27 9.08 -9.06
C TRP A 561 28.92 8.24 -10.15
N MET A 562 30.13 8.61 -10.46
CA MET A 562 31.01 7.77 -11.27
C MET A 562 31.67 6.82 -10.28
N GLY A 563 31.06 5.65 -10.13
CA GLY A 563 31.49 4.69 -9.13
C GLY A 563 32.97 4.38 -9.25
N ASN A 564 33.69 4.61 -8.16
CA ASN A 564 34.77 3.73 -7.83
C ASN A 564 34.22 2.74 -6.79
N PRO A 565 34.46 1.45 -6.98
CA PRO A 565 34.02 0.39 -6.09
C PRO A 565 34.49 0.57 -4.66
#